data_3bc62429e51e136849679901e50fdb17
#
_entry.id   3bc62429e51e136849679901e50fdb17
#
_cell.length_a   1.000
_cell.length_b   1.000
_cell.length_c   1.000
_cell.angle_alpha   90.00
_cell.angle_beta   90.00
_cell.angle_gamma   90.00
#
_symmetry.space_group_name_H-M   'P 1'
#
loop_
_entity.id
_entity.type
_entity.pdbx_description
1 polymer ?
#
loop_
_entity_poly.entity_id
_entity_poly.type
_entity_poly.pdbx_seq_one_letter_code
_entity_poly.pdbx_strand_id
1 'polypeptide(L)'
;MLARIAAELRAEHSGCRLAPLVFFTDPARMENVVEIVRRLPKGCAVIYRHFGDPKEAAALRDLTAKQERQLLIGNDPELADDIGADGVHFARDETLRGPISWRAKRPEWILTMAGLKTGAYLAPLDSLDALFISSVFPSDSPSAGTPIGLSALKDRAARLPVPVFALGGIDAGTAPQLIRSGAAGLAAIKGLLMDVEKEKTDAGHRFVIETDAGEAELTLARVEDGIFNANHTFTPTALRGQGVAGKLYAAMVADAKEMGYKIIPGCPYVEVKFKRKPEDRAAVGA
;
A
#
# COMPACT_ATOMS: atom_id res chain seq x y z
N MET A 1 -4.59 5.07 -6.58
CA MET A 1 -4.32 6.09 -5.52
C MET A 1 -3.04 5.81 -4.75
N LEU A 2 -2.84 4.63 -4.18
CA LEU A 2 -1.63 4.30 -3.39
C LEU A 2 -0.33 4.52 -4.17
N ALA A 3 -0.27 4.13 -5.45
CA ALA A 3 0.92 4.33 -6.28
C ALA A 3 1.29 5.82 -6.45
N ARG A 4 0.29 6.71 -6.58
CA ARG A 4 0.51 8.17 -6.65
C ARG A 4 1.10 8.72 -5.34
N ILE A 5 0.49 8.38 -4.21
CA ILE A 5 1.02 8.81 -2.90
C ILE A 5 2.43 8.27 -2.67
N ALA A 6 2.69 7.01 -3.01
CA ALA A 6 4.02 6.43 -2.91
C ALA A 6 5.07 7.19 -3.76
N ALA A 7 4.70 7.56 -4.98
CA ALA A 7 5.57 8.37 -5.85
C ALA A 7 5.85 9.77 -5.26
N GLU A 8 4.86 10.39 -4.63
CA GLU A 8 5.02 11.69 -3.96
C GLU A 8 5.97 11.58 -2.75
N LEU A 9 5.82 10.54 -1.93
CA LEU A 9 6.75 10.26 -0.82
C LEU A 9 8.18 10.05 -1.31
N ARG A 10 8.36 9.38 -2.46
CA ARG A 10 9.66 9.15 -3.08
C ARG A 10 10.40 10.44 -3.46
N ALA A 11 9.70 11.50 -3.82
CA ALA A 11 10.31 12.73 -4.30
C ALA A 11 11.31 13.34 -3.28
N GLU A 12 11.10 13.14 -2.00
CA GLU A 12 11.98 13.59 -0.91
C GLU A 12 13.12 12.59 -0.59
N HIS A 13 13.14 11.40 -1.24
CA HIS A 13 14.06 10.29 -0.92
C HIS A 13 14.64 9.63 -2.18
N SER A 14 15.19 10.42 -3.10
CA SER A 14 15.66 9.95 -4.42
C SER A 14 16.75 8.88 -4.35
N GLY A 15 17.53 8.81 -3.29
CA GLY A 15 18.59 7.81 -3.09
C GLY A 15 18.12 6.45 -2.55
N CYS A 16 16.84 6.28 -2.20
CA CYS A 16 16.37 5.01 -1.67
C CYS A 16 16.25 3.94 -2.78
N ARG A 17 16.87 2.79 -2.60
CA ARG A 17 16.91 1.69 -3.58
C ARG A 17 15.61 0.90 -3.70
N LEU A 18 14.84 0.79 -2.61
CA LEU A 18 13.56 0.09 -2.61
C LEU A 18 12.49 0.91 -3.31
N ALA A 19 11.63 0.31 -4.10
CA ALA A 19 10.48 0.97 -4.72
C ALA A 19 9.54 1.59 -3.65
N PRO A 20 8.92 2.75 -3.92
CA PRO A 20 8.17 3.49 -2.90
C PRO A 20 6.85 2.85 -2.50
N LEU A 21 6.30 1.98 -3.33
CA LEU A 21 5.11 1.18 -3.07
C LEU A 21 5.52 -0.27 -2.86
N VAL A 22 5.11 -0.87 -1.74
CA VAL A 22 5.49 -2.24 -1.39
C VAL A 22 4.26 -3.05 -1.02
N PHE A 23 4.14 -4.22 -1.62
CA PHE A 23 3.14 -5.22 -1.27
C PHE A 23 3.76 -6.30 -0.38
N PHE A 24 3.14 -6.58 0.74
CA PHE A 24 3.48 -7.74 1.57
C PHE A 24 2.50 -8.87 1.31
N THR A 25 2.99 -10.05 1.00
CA THR A 25 2.12 -11.24 0.97
C THR A 25 1.72 -11.64 2.39
N ASP A 26 0.56 -12.30 2.50
CA ASP A 26 0.07 -12.84 3.77
C ASP A 26 -0.48 -14.25 3.54
N PRO A 27 0.32 -15.29 3.83
CA PRO A 27 -0.05 -16.68 3.52
C PRO A 27 -1.32 -17.16 4.24
N ALA A 28 -1.68 -16.52 5.36
CA ALA A 28 -2.91 -16.86 6.07
C ALA A 28 -4.18 -16.30 5.40
N ARG A 29 -4.04 -15.41 4.41
CA ARG A 29 -5.15 -14.66 3.80
C ARG A 29 -5.15 -14.66 2.29
N MET A 30 -4.13 -15.21 1.65
CA MET A 30 -3.97 -15.18 0.21
C MET A 30 -3.82 -16.59 -0.32
N GLU A 31 -4.80 -16.99 -1.11
CA GLU A 31 -4.67 -18.08 -2.05
C GLU A 31 -4.15 -17.49 -3.35
N ASN A 32 -3.36 -18.20 -4.12
CA ASN A 32 -2.89 -17.78 -5.44
C ASN A 32 -2.12 -16.44 -5.49
N VAL A 33 -1.06 -16.33 -4.68
CA VAL A 33 -0.21 -15.11 -4.57
C VAL A 33 0.35 -14.67 -5.92
N VAL A 34 0.67 -15.60 -6.81
CA VAL A 34 1.21 -15.28 -8.15
C VAL A 34 0.23 -14.44 -8.97
N GLU A 35 -1.07 -14.78 -8.94
CA GLU A 35 -2.09 -14.03 -9.68
C GLU A 35 -2.34 -12.66 -9.06
N ILE A 36 -2.30 -12.57 -7.73
CA ILE A 36 -2.39 -11.29 -7.02
C ILE A 36 -1.23 -10.37 -7.44
N VAL A 37 0.00 -10.87 -7.40
CA VAL A 37 1.18 -10.09 -7.77
C VAL A 37 1.14 -9.63 -9.23
N ARG A 38 0.56 -10.45 -10.13
CA ARG A 38 0.37 -10.10 -11.54
C ARG A 38 -0.41 -8.80 -11.73
N ARG A 39 -1.42 -8.55 -10.89
CA ARG A 39 -2.36 -7.41 -10.96
C ARG A 39 -1.92 -6.18 -10.18
N LEU A 40 -0.83 -6.24 -9.41
CA LEU A 40 -0.36 -5.09 -8.64
C LEU A 40 0.02 -3.91 -9.55
N PRO A 41 -0.12 -2.67 -9.08
CA PRO A 41 0.31 -1.47 -9.82
C PRO A 41 1.77 -1.57 -10.29
N LYS A 42 2.09 -1.02 -11.45
CA LYS A 42 3.47 -0.96 -11.95
C LYS A 42 4.38 -0.28 -10.94
N GLY A 43 5.63 -0.75 -10.83
CA GLY A 43 6.61 -0.20 -9.90
C GLY A 43 6.37 -0.57 -8.42
N CYS A 44 5.41 -1.47 -8.13
CA CYS A 44 5.23 -2.01 -6.79
C CYS A 44 6.25 -3.11 -6.52
N ALA A 45 7.05 -2.99 -5.46
CA ALA A 45 7.89 -4.08 -4.96
C ALA A 45 7.04 -5.12 -4.20
N VAL A 46 7.53 -6.35 -4.15
CA VAL A 46 6.89 -7.46 -3.42
C VAL A 46 7.81 -7.95 -2.32
N ILE A 47 7.29 -8.05 -1.11
CA ILE A 47 7.92 -8.80 -0.01
C ILE A 47 7.13 -10.08 0.19
N TYR A 48 7.72 -11.18 -0.26
CA TYR A 48 7.14 -12.51 -0.17
C TYR A 48 7.39 -13.10 1.20
N ARG A 49 6.33 -13.23 1.97
CA ARG A 49 6.33 -13.86 3.29
C ARG A 49 5.62 -15.19 3.21
N HIS A 50 6.29 -16.20 2.72
CA HIS A 50 5.77 -17.55 2.72
C HIS A 50 6.80 -18.50 3.34
N PHE A 51 6.39 -19.17 4.37
CA PHE A 51 7.29 -20.00 5.18
C PHE A 51 7.46 -21.36 4.51
N GLY A 52 8.27 -21.45 3.46
CA GLY A 52 8.81 -22.69 2.96
C GLY A 52 8.24 -23.28 1.66
N ASP A 53 7.62 -22.49 0.76
CA ASP A 53 7.33 -22.96 -0.59
C ASP A 53 8.29 -22.37 -1.63
N PRO A 54 9.41 -23.07 -1.95
CA PRO A 54 10.39 -22.60 -2.91
C PRO A 54 9.84 -22.56 -4.35
N LYS A 55 8.81 -23.35 -4.68
CA LYS A 55 8.21 -23.37 -6.02
C LYS A 55 7.40 -22.10 -6.28
N GLU A 56 6.59 -21.69 -5.31
CA GLU A 56 5.85 -20.43 -5.42
C GLU A 56 6.80 -19.23 -5.45
N ALA A 57 7.86 -19.23 -4.62
CA ALA A 57 8.89 -18.21 -4.63
C ALA A 57 9.59 -18.09 -5.99
N ALA A 58 9.97 -19.21 -6.63
CA ALA A 58 10.56 -19.22 -7.96
C ALA A 58 9.59 -18.70 -9.03
N ALA A 59 8.32 -19.11 -8.98
CA ALA A 59 7.30 -18.60 -9.90
C ALA A 59 7.07 -17.08 -9.73
N LEU A 60 7.12 -16.57 -8.51
CA LEU A 60 7.07 -15.14 -8.23
C LEU A 60 8.31 -14.41 -8.77
N ARG A 61 9.50 -15.01 -8.64
CA ARG A 61 10.72 -14.43 -9.21
C ARG A 61 10.63 -14.29 -10.72
N ASP A 62 10.18 -15.31 -11.41
CA ASP A 62 9.97 -15.28 -12.87
C ASP A 62 8.95 -14.19 -13.28
N LEU A 63 7.87 -14.07 -12.54
CA LEU A 63 6.85 -13.05 -12.78
C LEU A 63 7.38 -11.65 -12.53
N THR A 64 8.00 -11.43 -11.37
CA THR A 64 8.50 -10.10 -10.98
C THR A 64 9.61 -9.62 -11.90
N ALA A 65 10.50 -10.51 -12.35
CA ALA A 65 11.53 -10.19 -13.33
C ALA A 65 10.92 -9.73 -14.68
N LYS A 66 9.90 -10.43 -15.18
CA LYS A 66 9.19 -10.04 -16.42
C LYS A 66 8.45 -8.70 -16.29
N GLN A 67 8.06 -8.32 -15.09
CA GLN A 67 7.33 -7.08 -14.79
C GLN A 67 8.26 -5.96 -14.29
N GLU A 68 9.58 -6.17 -14.28
CA GLU A 68 10.58 -5.22 -13.74
C GLU A 68 10.27 -4.77 -12.30
N ARG A 69 9.84 -5.74 -11.47
CA ARG A 69 9.52 -5.51 -10.05
C ARG A 69 10.60 -6.08 -9.16
N GLN A 70 10.84 -5.42 -8.06
CA GLN A 70 11.70 -5.93 -7.00
C GLN A 70 10.95 -7.02 -6.20
N LEU A 71 11.63 -8.14 -5.98
CA LEU A 71 11.18 -9.23 -5.11
C LEU A 71 12.14 -9.39 -3.94
N LEU A 72 11.65 -9.21 -2.73
CA LEU A 72 12.39 -9.52 -1.50
C LEU A 72 11.74 -10.72 -0.81
N ILE A 73 12.58 -11.60 -0.26
CA ILE A 73 12.11 -12.75 0.51
C ILE A 73 12.06 -12.39 2.00
N GLY A 74 10.97 -12.77 2.65
CA GLY A 74 10.76 -12.50 4.07
C GLY A 74 11.51 -13.49 4.95
N ASN A 75 12.54 -13.04 5.64
CA ASN A 75 13.29 -13.75 6.68
C ASN A 75 13.93 -15.10 6.26
N ASP A 76 14.16 -15.27 4.96
CA ASP A 76 14.82 -16.45 4.39
C ASP A 76 15.83 -16.00 3.33
N PRO A 77 17.03 -15.63 3.76
CA PRO A 77 18.06 -15.16 2.86
C PRO A 77 18.67 -16.27 2.01
N GLU A 78 18.64 -17.51 2.46
CA GLU A 78 19.10 -18.67 1.70
C GLU A 78 18.18 -18.89 0.48
N LEU A 79 16.86 -18.90 0.68
CA LEU A 79 15.90 -18.97 -0.42
C LEU A 79 16.04 -17.78 -1.38
N ALA A 80 16.28 -16.58 -0.84
CA ALA A 80 16.50 -15.40 -1.68
C ALA A 80 17.70 -15.55 -2.60
N ASP A 81 18.78 -16.16 -2.09
CA ASP A 81 19.98 -16.44 -2.86
C ASP A 81 19.74 -17.53 -3.94
N ASP A 82 19.09 -18.62 -3.55
CA ASP A 82 18.81 -19.76 -4.43
C ASP A 82 17.96 -19.36 -5.66
N ILE A 83 16.96 -18.48 -5.48
CA ILE A 83 16.10 -18.04 -6.58
C ILE A 83 16.56 -16.75 -7.26
N GLY A 84 17.64 -16.14 -6.82
CA GLY A 84 18.15 -14.86 -7.34
C GLY A 84 17.21 -13.68 -7.09
N ALA A 85 16.59 -13.61 -5.89
CA ALA A 85 15.77 -12.48 -5.51
C ALA A 85 16.58 -11.18 -5.37
N ASP A 86 15.91 -10.05 -5.37
CA ASP A 86 16.56 -8.74 -5.29
C ASP A 86 16.99 -8.37 -3.86
N GLY A 87 16.62 -9.18 -2.86
CA GLY A 87 17.02 -8.96 -1.48
C GLY A 87 16.15 -9.66 -0.45
N VAL A 88 16.26 -9.19 0.79
CA VAL A 88 15.62 -9.82 1.96
C VAL A 88 14.95 -8.78 2.86
N HIS A 89 13.78 -9.13 3.37
CA HIS A 89 13.12 -8.42 4.46
C HIS A 89 13.25 -9.21 5.77
N PHE A 90 14.03 -8.69 6.69
CA PHE A 90 14.29 -9.35 7.98
C PHE A 90 13.19 -9.04 9.01
N ALA A 91 12.95 -10.00 9.90
CA ALA A 91 12.19 -9.77 11.13
C ALA A 91 12.92 -8.76 12.03
N ARG A 92 12.24 -8.31 13.10
CA ARG A 92 12.83 -7.41 14.08
C ARG A 92 14.04 -8.07 14.76
N ASP A 93 15.19 -7.42 14.64
CA ASP A 93 16.43 -7.82 15.31
C ASP A 93 17.19 -6.56 15.73
N GLU A 94 17.36 -6.35 17.03
CA GLU A 94 18.08 -5.21 17.58
C GLU A 94 19.58 -5.28 17.32
N THR A 95 20.12 -6.48 17.11
CA THR A 95 21.55 -6.72 16.86
C THR A 95 21.95 -6.59 15.39
N LEU A 96 20.99 -6.64 14.47
CA LEU A 96 21.20 -6.59 13.00
C LEU A 96 22.17 -7.68 12.49
N ARG A 97 22.32 -8.81 13.17
CA ARG A 97 23.28 -9.86 12.76
C ARG A 97 23.01 -10.36 11.35
N GLY A 98 21.75 -10.65 11.02
CA GLY A 98 21.35 -11.08 9.69
C GLY A 98 21.68 -10.03 8.61
N PRO A 99 21.15 -8.80 8.70
CA PRO A 99 21.47 -7.73 7.75
C PRO A 99 22.96 -7.49 7.57
N ILE A 100 23.75 -7.39 8.66
CA ILE A 100 25.20 -7.16 8.60
C ILE A 100 25.89 -8.30 7.85
N SER A 101 25.61 -9.55 8.20
CA SER A 101 26.21 -10.73 7.57
C SER A 101 25.90 -10.79 6.07
N TRP A 102 24.65 -10.53 5.68
CA TRP A 102 24.23 -10.61 4.28
C TRP A 102 24.66 -9.40 3.45
N ARG A 103 24.75 -8.21 4.05
CA ARG A 103 25.35 -7.06 3.36
C ARG A 103 26.80 -7.33 2.92
N ALA A 104 27.57 -8.04 3.75
CA ALA A 104 28.93 -8.43 3.41
C ALA A 104 28.98 -9.47 2.27
N LYS A 105 28.02 -10.39 2.21
CA LYS A 105 27.95 -11.46 1.20
C LYS A 105 27.33 -11.00 -0.13
N ARG A 106 26.31 -10.15 -0.05
CA ARG A 106 25.49 -9.67 -1.17
C ARG A 106 25.33 -8.14 -1.10
N PRO A 107 26.37 -7.38 -1.41
CA PRO A 107 26.34 -5.90 -1.33
C PRO A 107 25.31 -5.26 -2.26
N GLU A 108 24.93 -5.95 -3.35
CA GLU A 108 23.91 -5.52 -4.31
C GLU A 108 22.48 -5.69 -3.81
N TRP A 109 22.23 -6.54 -2.82
CA TRP A 109 20.88 -6.80 -2.33
C TRP A 109 20.23 -5.58 -1.67
N ILE A 110 18.91 -5.53 -1.76
CA ILE A 110 18.08 -4.62 -0.97
C ILE A 110 17.76 -5.31 0.35
N LEU A 111 18.32 -4.80 1.44
CA LEU A 111 18.12 -5.35 2.76
C LEU A 111 17.21 -4.43 3.57
N THR A 112 16.08 -4.96 3.99
CA THR A 112 15.10 -4.22 4.78
C THR A 112 14.75 -4.97 6.06
N MET A 113 14.19 -4.27 7.05
CA MET A 113 13.81 -4.90 8.30
C MET A 113 12.53 -4.27 8.89
N ALA A 114 11.78 -5.07 9.65
CA ALA A 114 10.71 -4.57 10.48
C ALA A 114 11.29 -3.75 11.64
N GLY A 115 10.89 -2.48 11.76
CA GLY A 115 11.41 -1.56 12.76
C GLY A 115 11.05 -1.97 14.19
N LEU A 116 11.97 -1.76 15.13
CA LEU A 116 11.75 -2.00 16.57
C LEU A 116 10.71 -1.05 17.13
N LYS A 117 9.87 -1.55 18.03
CA LYS A 117 8.87 -0.73 18.74
C LYS A 117 9.52 0.36 19.58
N THR A 118 10.64 0.08 20.19
CA THR A 118 11.44 1.00 21.02
C THR A 118 12.20 2.03 20.18
N GLY A 119 12.51 1.71 18.91
CA GLY A 119 13.40 2.50 18.06
C GLY A 119 14.86 2.47 18.50
N ALA A 120 15.22 1.62 19.47
CA ALA A 120 16.60 1.46 19.95
C ALA A 120 17.26 0.25 19.25
N TYR A 121 18.40 0.49 18.61
CA TYR A 121 19.19 -0.52 17.90
C TYR A 121 20.57 -0.63 18.56
N LEU A 122 21.08 -1.85 18.65
CA LEU A 122 22.38 -2.16 19.25
C LEU A 122 23.54 -2.09 18.25
N ALA A 123 23.21 -1.95 16.96
CA ALA A 123 24.20 -1.83 15.89
C ALA A 123 23.81 -0.68 14.92
N PRO A 124 24.76 -0.13 14.15
CA PRO A 124 24.49 0.84 13.10
C PRO A 124 23.56 0.28 12.03
N LEU A 125 22.69 1.14 11.49
CA LEU A 125 21.66 0.75 10.50
C LEU A 125 22.15 0.80 9.04
N ASP A 126 23.41 1.11 8.79
CA ASP A 126 24.03 1.24 7.48
C ASP A 126 24.05 -0.04 6.64
N SER A 127 23.83 -1.20 7.28
CA SER A 127 23.59 -2.46 6.58
C SER A 127 22.19 -2.56 5.91
N LEU A 128 21.26 -1.65 6.23
CA LEU A 128 19.89 -1.65 5.74
C LEU A 128 19.66 -0.57 4.68
N ASP A 129 18.79 -0.87 3.71
CA ASP A 129 18.29 0.09 2.72
C ASP A 129 16.98 0.77 3.19
N ALA A 130 16.22 0.13 4.05
CA ALA A 130 14.99 0.69 4.63
C ALA A 130 14.50 -0.05 5.88
N LEU A 131 13.71 0.68 6.70
CA LEU A 131 12.97 0.15 7.84
C LEU A 131 11.46 0.30 7.65
N PHE A 132 10.70 -0.75 7.96
CA PHE A 132 9.23 -0.72 7.94
C PHE A 132 8.68 -0.46 9.34
N ILE A 133 8.04 0.68 9.52
CA ILE A 133 7.41 1.07 10.80
C ILE A 133 5.92 0.70 10.76
N SER A 134 5.50 -0.14 11.70
CA SER A 134 4.12 -0.67 11.81
C SER A 134 3.66 -0.77 13.27
N SER A 135 2.34 -0.67 13.55
CA SER A 135 1.26 -0.23 12.67
C SER A 135 1.10 1.27 12.76
N VAL A 136 1.05 1.96 11.61
CA VAL A 136 0.87 3.43 11.62
C VAL A 136 -0.58 3.78 11.91
N PHE A 137 -1.53 3.11 11.25
CA PHE A 137 -2.97 3.29 11.43
C PHE A 137 -3.63 2.04 12.03
N PRO A 138 -4.88 2.12 12.53
CA PRO A 138 -5.66 0.96 12.93
C PRO A 138 -5.70 -0.11 11.82
N SER A 139 -5.52 -1.37 12.19
CA SER A 139 -5.45 -2.46 11.23
C SER A 139 -6.04 -3.73 11.83
N ASP A 140 -6.82 -4.46 11.02
CA ASP A 140 -7.41 -5.76 11.37
C ASP A 140 -6.41 -6.92 11.29
N SER A 141 -5.13 -6.63 11.04
CA SER A 141 -4.10 -7.68 10.97
C SER A 141 -3.89 -8.32 12.35
N PRO A 142 -3.86 -9.66 12.47
CA PRO A 142 -3.58 -10.33 13.75
C PRO A 142 -2.23 -9.92 14.38
N SER A 143 -1.28 -9.50 13.55
CA SER A 143 0.02 -8.98 14.00
C SER A 143 0.02 -7.47 14.26
N ALA A 144 -1.10 -6.77 14.02
CA ALA A 144 -1.21 -5.34 14.29
C ALA A 144 -1.22 -5.11 15.81
N GLY A 145 -0.27 -4.34 16.29
CA GLY A 145 -0.31 -3.80 17.64
C GLY A 145 -1.13 -2.50 17.70
N THR A 146 -1.07 -1.83 18.85
CA THR A 146 -1.62 -0.46 18.98
C THR A 146 -1.01 0.45 17.91
N PRO A 147 -1.83 1.19 17.14
CA PRO A 147 -1.33 2.13 16.15
C PRO A 147 -0.46 3.20 16.79
N ILE A 148 0.67 3.50 16.17
CA ILE A 148 1.60 4.52 16.67
C ILE A 148 1.21 5.94 16.25
N GLY A 149 0.41 6.06 15.17
CA GLY A 149 -0.02 7.34 14.61
C GLY A 149 1.06 8.06 13.79
N LEU A 150 0.63 9.13 13.14
CA LEU A 150 1.48 9.92 12.23
C LEU A 150 2.60 10.67 12.95
N SER A 151 2.35 11.18 14.17
CA SER A 151 3.36 11.90 14.94
C SER A 151 4.57 11.01 15.24
N ALA A 152 4.33 9.80 15.74
CA ALA A 152 5.41 8.86 16.04
C ALA A 152 6.12 8.35 14.77
N LEU A 153 5.42 8.21 13.65
CA LEU A 153 6.04 7.93 12.35
C LEU A 153 6.99 9.05 11.95
N LYS A 154 6.55 10.30 12.01
CA LYS A 154 7.33 11.49 11.65
C LYS A 154 8.58 11.62 12.52
N ASP A 155 8.44 11.44 13.84
CA ASP A 155 9.57 11.46 14.76
C ASP A 155 10.61 10.39 14.44
N ARG A 156 10.17 9.19 14.05
CA ARG A 156 11.07 8.10 13.66
C ARG A 156 11.74 8.37 12.32
N ALA A 157 10.99 8.84 11.33
CA ALA A 157 11.55 9.19 10.02
C ALA A 157 12.62 10.28 10.13
N ALA A 158 12.44 11.26 11.04
CA ALA A 158 13.41 12.32 11.26
C ALA A 158 14.69 11.87 12.02
N ARG A 159 14.61 10.82 12.84
CA ARG A 159 15.72 10.38 13.70
C ARG A 159 16.52 9.21 13.14
N LEU A 160 15.89 8.38 12.31
CA LEU A 160 16.56 7.18 11.78
C LEU A 160 17.42 7.54 10.58
N PRO A 161 18.66 7.02 10.49
CA PRO A 161 19.60 7.36 9.42
C PRO A 161 19.30 6.61 8.11
N VAL A 162 18.24 5.80 8.07
CA VAL A 162 17.83 5.01 6.89
C VAL A 162 16.39 5.34 6.50
N PRO A 163 16.02 5.19 5.22
CA PRO A 163 14.68 5.41 4.74
C PRO A 163 13.62 4.63 5.54
N VAL A 164 12.55 5.31 5.94
CA VAL A 164 11.44 4.73 6.70
C VAL A 164 10.25 4.51 5.76
N PHE A 165 9.67 3.32 5.81
CA PHE A 165 8.44 2.97 5.11
C PHE A 165 7.30 2.80 6.11
N ALA A 166 6.17 3.41 5.81
CA ALA A 166 4.95 3.26 6.61
C ALA A 166 4.26 1.92 6.28
N LEU A 167 3.80 1.19 7.30
CA LEU A 167 3.04 -0.05 7.14
C LEU A 167 1.95 -0.13 8.23
N GLY A 168 0.84 -0.79 7.91
CA GLY A 168 -0.27 -1.07 8.82
C GLY A 168 -1.41 -0.07 8.73
N GLY A 169 -2.59 -0.55 8.34
CA GLY A 169 -3.80 0.22 8.15
C GLY A 169 -3.75 1.21 6.98
N ILE A 170 -2.90 0.95 5.99
CA ILE A 170 -2.71 1.83 4.83
C ILE A 170 -3.63 1.37 3.70
N ASP A 171 -4.48 2.29 3.26
CA ASP A 171 -5.39 2.16 2.13
C ASP A 171 -5.63 3.53 1.46
N ALA A 172 -6.56 3.60 0.50
CA ALA A 172 -6.87 4.84 -0.21
C ALA A 172 -7.33 6.00 0.70
N GLY A 173 -7.96 5.70 1.85
CA GLY A 173 -8.43 6.71 2.81
C GLY A 173 -7.34 7.23 3.75
N THR A 174 -6.36 6.39 4.10
CA THR A 174 -5.30 6.73 5.07
C THR A 174 -4.00 7.18 4.40
N ALA A 175 -3.67 6.67 3.21
CA ALA A 175 -2.42 6.98 2.52
C ALA A 175 -2.16 8.48 2.30
N PRO A 176 -3.14 9.34 1.95
CA PRO A 176 -2.91 10.78 1.80
C PRO A 176 -2.34 11.46 3.06
N GLN A 177 -2.63 10.92 4.25
CA GLN A 177 -2.13 11.45 5.50
C GLN A 177 -0.62 11.24 5.69
N LEU A 178 0.00 10.34 4.90
CA LEU A 178 1.45 10.10 4.92
C LEU A 178 2.26 11.20 4.23
N ILE A 179 1.63 12.03 3.41
CA ILE A 179 2.30 13.15 2.76
C ILE A 179 2.90 14.06 3.85
N ARG A 180 4.18 14.44 3.69
CA ARG A 180 4.96 15.21 4.68
C ARG A 180 5.21 14.49 6.02
N SER A 181 5.07 13.17 6.06
CA SER A 181 5.45 12.39 7.25
C SER A 181 6.95 12.11 7.35
N GLY A 182 7.71 12.38 6.29
CA GLY A 182 9.11 12.00 6.17
C GLY A 182 9.32 10.53 5.80
N ALA A 183 8.25 9.77 5.52
CA ALA A 183 8.37 8.41 5.02
C ALA A 183 8.85 8.40 3.55
N ALA A 184 9.74 7.48 3.21
CA ALA A 184 10.27 7.30 1.87
C ALA A 184 9.36 6.46 0.95
N GLY A 185 8.35 5.86 1.54
CA GLY A 185 7.38 5.04 0.84
C GLY A 185 6.35 4.44 1.79
N LEU A 186 5.47 3.66 1.23
CA LEU A 186 4.41 2.97 1.96
C LEU A 186 4.29 1.50 1.55
N ALA A 187 3.81 0.70 2.49
CA ALA A 187 3.50 -0.70 2.25
C ALA A 187 2.08 -1.01 2.67
N ALA A 188 1.42 -1.83 1.87
CA ALA A 188 0.05 -2.26 2.15
C ALA A 188 -0.14 -3.75 1.80
N ILE A 189 -1.17 -4.34 2.40
CA ILE A 189 -1.67 -5.68 2.10
C ILE A 189 -3.07 -5.52 1.51
N LYS A 190 -4.09 -5.47 2.36
CA LYS A 190 -5.49 -5.26 1.96
C LYS A 190 -5.72 -4.01 1.11
N GLY A 191 -4.97 -2.93 1.39
CA GLY A 191 -5.10 -1.68 0.67
C GLY A 191 -4.77 -1.81 -0.82
N LEU A 192 -3.77 -2.65 -1.16
CA LEU A 192 -3.39 -2.94 -2.55
C LEU A 192 -4.28 -3.98 -3.22
N LEU A 193 -4.81 -4.93 -2.47
CA LEU A 193 -5.79 -5.91 -2.98
C LEU A 193 -7.14 -5.29 -3.32
N MET A 194 -7.42 -4.13 -2.78
CA MET A 194 -8.64 -3.36 -2.96
C MET A 194 -8.30 -1.92 -3.35
N ASP A 195 -7.26 -1.71 -4.17
CA ASP A 195 -6.98 -0.37 -4.69
C ASP A 195 -8.10 0.07 -5.64
N VAL A 196 -8.42 1.34 -5.58
CA VAL A 196 -9.47 1.91 -6.41
C VAL A 196 -8.85 2.43 -7.69
N GLU A 197 -9.26 1.86 -8.81
CA GLU A 197 -8.92 2.37 -10.13
C GLU A 197 -9.99 3.35 -10.61
N LYS A 198 -9.55 4.43 -11.26
CA LYS A 198 -10.45 5.37 -11.92
C LYS A 198 -10.38 5.11 -13.42
N GLU A 199 -11.52 4.84 -13.99
CA GLU A 199 -11.67 4.63 -15.42
C GLU A 199 -12.51 5.74 -16.06
N LYS A 200 -12.15 6.11 -17.27
CA LYS A 200 -12.97 6.99 -18.11
C LYS A 200 -14.01 6.15 -18.85
N THR A 201 -15.26 6.62 -18.86
CA THR A 201 -16.36 6.04 -19.62
C THR A 201 -16.96 7.08 -20.55
N ASP A 202 -17.80 6.65 -21.50
CA ASP A 202 -18.50 7.58 -22.39
C ASP A 202 -19.42 8.53 -21.62
N ALA A 203 -19.98 8.07 -20.50
CA ALA A 203 -20.87 8.87 -19.65
C ALA A 203 -20.13 9.75 -18.62
N GLY A 204 -18.82 9.53 -18.40
CA GLY A 204 -18.05 10.25 -17.38
C GLY A 204 -16.90 9.43 -16.81
N HIS A 205 -17.00 9.00 -15.57
CA HIS A 205 -15.97 8.20 -14.87
C HIS A 205 -16.60 7.07 -14.06
N ARG A 206 -15.83 6.01 -13.80
CA ARG A 206 -16.14 5.04 -12.76
C ARG A 206 -14.92 4.77 -11.88
N PHE A 207 -15.18 4.52 -10.62
CA PHE A 207 -14.22 4.05 -9.64
C PHE A 207 -14.48 2.57 -9.41
N VAL A 208 -13.46 1.75 -9.55
CA VAL A 208 -13.58 0.30 -9.59
C VAL A 208 -12.63 -0.33 -8.58
N ILE A 209 -13.07 -1.40 -7.94
CA ILE A 209 -12.23 -2.33 -7.18
C ILE A 209 -12.49 -3.72 -7.75
N GLU A 210 -11.49 -4.29 -8.41
CA GLU A 210 -11.51 -5.67 -8.86
C GLU A 210 -11.04 -6.60 -7.76
N THR A 211 -11.75 -7.70 -7.55
CA THR A 211 -11.37 -8.78 -6.63
C THR A 211 -11.77 -10.14 -7.22
N ASP A 212 -11.27 -11.22 -6.65
CA ASP A 212 -11.68 -12.58 -7.05
C ASP A 212 -13.18 -12.83 -6.79
N ALA A 213 -13.81 -12.07 -5.91
CA ALA A 213 -15.25 -12.13 -5.63
C ALA A 213 -16.10 -11.27 -6.59
N GLY A 214 -15.48 -10.65 -7.58
CA GLY A 214 -16.10 -9.77 -8.57
C GLY A 214 -15.73 -8.31 -8.42
N GLU A 215 -16.26 -7.50 -9.33
CA GLU A 215 -16.02 -6.05 -9.43
C GLU A 215 -17.02 -5.27 -8.58
N ALA A 216 -16.52 -4.33 -7.77
CA ALA A 216 -17.31 -3.31 -7.11
C ALA A 216 -17.09 -1.97 -7.79
N GLU A 217 -18.13 -1.17 -7.99
CA GLU A 217 -18.01 0.10 -8.69
C GLU A 217 -18.82 1.24 -8.07
N LEU A 218 -18.37 2.47 -8.36
CA LEU A 218 -19.12 3.71 -8.17
C LEU A 218 -19.00 4.54 -9.44
N THR A 219 -20.12 4.88 -10.06
CA THR A 219 -20.13 5.58 -11.35
C THR A 219 -20.50 7.05 -11.19
N LEU A 220 -19.83 7.87 -11.99
CA LEU A 220 -20.08 9.30 -12.14
C LEU A 220 -20.51 9.61 -13.57
N ALA A 221 -21.77 10.01 -13.75
CA ALA A 221 -22.27 10.52 -15.01
C ALA A 221 -22.02 12.04 -15.08
N ARG A 222 -21.45 12.52 -16.18
CA ARG A 222 -21.27 13.95 -16.44
C ARG A 222 -22.64 14.60 -16.68
N VAL A 223 -22.91 15.68 -15.97
CA VAL A 223 -24.12 16.47 -16.12
C VAL A 223 -23.81 17.71 -16.96
N GLU A 224 -22.76 18.42 -16.59
CA GLU A 224 -22.20 19.57 -17.30
C GLU A 224 -20.70 19.71 -16.99
N ASP A 225 -20.04 20.72 -17.53
CA ASP A 225 -18.61 20.92 -17.29
C ASP A 225 -18.31 21.13 -15.81
N GLY A 226 -17.47 20.25 -15.26
CA GLY A 226 -17.09 20.29 -13.86
C GLY A 226 -18.18 19.82 -12.89
N ILE A 227 -19.31 19.24 -13.36
CA ILE A 227 -20.36 18.69 -12.49
C ILE A 227 -20.70 17.26 -12.89
N PHE A 228 -20.62 16.35 -11.93
CA PHE A 228 -20.91 14.93 -12.11
C PHE A 228 -21.99 14.45 -11.13
N ASN A 229 -22.82 13.54 -11.59
CA ASN A 229 -23.82 12.84 -10.77
C ASN A 229 -23.25 11.47 -10.36
N ALA A 230 -23.06 11.25 -9.08
CA ALA A 230 -22.76 9.94 -8.51
C ALA A 230 -24.05 9.09 -8.53
N ASN A 231 -24.31 8.43 -9.64
CA ASN A 231 -25.61 7.84 -9.97
C ASN A 231 -25.74 6.37 -9.57
N HIS A 232 -24.64 5.66 -9.36
CA HIS A 232 -24.68 4.22 -9.01
C HIS A 232 -23.52 3.83 -8.10
N THR A 233 -23.77 2.86 -7.20
CA THR A 233 -22.75 2.18 -6.39
C THR A 233 -23.15 0.72 -6.25
N PHE A 234 -22.25 -0.18 -6.69
CA PHE A 234 -22.44 -1.61 -6.59
C PHE A 234 -21.31 -2.26 -5.81
N THR A 235 -21.65 -3.27 -5.02
CA THR A 235 -20.69 -4.11 -4.30
C THR A 235 -21.20 -5.55 -4.31
N PRO A 236 -20.43 -6.52 -4.86
CA PRO A 236 -20.76 -7.93 -4.82
C PRO A 236 -21.14 -8.39 -3.40
N THR A 237 -22.07 -9.33 -3.30
CA THR A 237 -22.59 -9.78 -2.00
C THR A 237 -21.47 -10.31 -1.10
N ALA A 238 -20.50 -11.02 -1.65
CA ALA A 238 -19.33 -11.55 -0.91
C ALA A 238 -18.42 -10.46 -0.32
N LEU A 239 -18.47 -9.22 -0.84
CA LEU A 239 -17.65 -8.09 -0.39
C LEU A 239 -18.40 -7.12 0.52
N ARG A 240 -19.69 -7.34 0.73
CA ARG A 240 -20.53 -6.47 1.61
C ARG A 240 -20.03 -6.56 3.06
N GLY A 241 -20.14 -5.46 3.79
CA GLY A 241 -19.65 -5.37 5.16
C GLY A 241 -18.14 -5.18 5.30
N GLN A 242 -17.35 -5.35 4.23
CA GLN A 242 -15.88 -5.21 4.23
C GLN A 242 -15.39 -3.78 3.95
N GLY A 243 -16.29 -2.79 3.90
CA GLY A 243 -15.94 -1.39 3.68
C GLY A 243 -15.63 -1.00 2.22
N VAL A 244 -15.84 -1.90 1.25
CA VAL A 244 -15.51 -1.70 -0.17
C VAL A 244 -16.20 -0.47 -0.76
N ALA A 245 -17.52 -0.33 -0.59
CA ALA A 245 -18.25 0.87 -1.05
C ALA A 245 -17.73 2.16 -0.37
N GLY A 246 -17.24 2.06 0.86
CA GLY A 246 -16.61 3.18 1.57
C GLY A 246 -15.29 3.62 0.94
N LYS A 247 -14.51 2.70 0.39
CA LYS A 247 -13.27 2.99 -0.34
C LYS A 247 -13.55 3.66 -1.68
N LEU A 248 -14.52 3.15 -2.43
CA LEU A 248 -14.98 3.77 -3.67
C LEU A 248 -15.44 5.22 -3.44
N TYR A 249 -16.27 5.44 -2.40
CA TYR A 249 -16.70 6.77 -1.99
C TYR A 249 -15.53 7.68 -1.62
N ALA A 250 -14.58 7.20 -0.82
CA ALA A 250 -13.42 7.99 -0.40
C ALA A 250 -12.53 8.38 -1.59
N ALA A 251 -12.34 7.47 -2.54
CA ALA A 251 -11.60 7.74 -3.77
C ALA A 251 -12.30 8.79 -4.65
N MET A 252 -13.61 8.69 -4.81
CA MET A 252 -14.41 9.68 -5.53
C MET A 252 -14.28 11.08 -4.91
N VAL A 253 -14.42 11.20 -3.59
CA VAL A 253 -14.31 12.49 -2.89
C VAL A 253 -12.90 13.06 -3.01
N ALA A 254 -11.87 12.24 -2.86
CA ALA A 254 -10.48 12.68 -3.01
C ALA A 254 -10.19 13.19 -4.42
N ASP A 255 -10.65 12.47 -5.45
CA ASP A 255 -10.49 12.86 -6.84
C ASP A 255 -11.26 14.15 -7.16
N ALA A 256 -12.47 14.29 -6.65
CA ALA A 256 -13.26 15.51 -6.83
C ALA A 256 -12.58 16.75 -6.20
N LYS A 257 -11.99 16.61 -5.02
CA LYS A 257 -11.21 17.66 -4.36
C LYS A 257 -9.95 18.04 -5.15
N GLU A 258 -9.26 17.05 -5.68
CA GLU A 258 -8.02 17.25 -6.45
C GLU A 258 -8.29 17.90 -7.80
N MET A 259 -9.32 17.43 -8.50
CA MET A 259 -9.66 17.88 -9.85
C MET A 259 -10.60 19.10 -9.86
N GLY A 260 -11.14 19.50 -8.71
CA GLY A 260 -11.99 20.68 -8.55
C GLY A 260 -13.40 20.54 -9.13
N TYR A 261 -13.93 19.32 -9.27
CA TYR A 261 -15.29 19.13 -9.78
C TYR A 261 -16.32 18.91 -8.67
N LYS A 262 -17.58 19.21 -8.99
CA LYS A 262 -18.74 19.06 -8.08
C LYS A 262 -19.42 17.71 -8.24
N ILE A 263 -20.02 17.21 -7.15
CA ILE A 263 -20.74 15.94 -7.13
C ILE A 263 -22.21 16.14 -6.73
N ILE A 264 -23.13 15.71 -7.58
CA ILE A 264 -24.53 15.54 -7.24
C ILE A 264 -24.72 14.12 -6.68
N PRO A 265 -25.29 13.94 -5.47
CA PRO A 265 -25.46 12.63 -4.86
C PRO A 265 -26.72 11.92 -5.37
N GLY A 266 -26.71 11.44 -6.61
CA GLY A 266 -27.85 10.70 -7.20
C GLY A 266 -28.04 9.28 -6.69
N CYS A 267 -26.98 8.70 -6.09
CA CYS A 267 -27.03 7.38 -5.46
C CYS A 267 -27.39 7.50 -3.97
N PRO A 268 -28.36 6.73 -3.46
CA PRO A 268 -28.72 6.77 -2.02
C PRO A 268 -27.55 6.51 -1.07
N TYR A 269 -26.60 5.69 -1.47
CA TYR A 269 -25.40 5.43 -0.68
C TYR A 269 -24.55 6.70 -0.52
N VAL A 270 -24.29 7.41 -1.61
CA VAL A 270 -23.51 8.66 -1.59
C VAL A 270 -24.25 9.76 -0.83
N GLU A 271 -25.57 9.87 -0.99
CA GLU A 271 -26.38 10.82 -0.25
C GLU A 271 -26.29 10.60 1.28
N VAL A 272 -26.41 9.33 1.74
CA VAL A 272 -26.24 8.98 3.16
C VAL A 272 -24.83 9.29 3.66
N LYS A 273 -23.80 9.06 2.84
CA LYS A 273 -22.41 9.39 3.20
C LYS A 273 -22.24 10.90 3.37
N PHE A 274 -22.73 11.73 2.47
CA PHE A 274 -22.68 13.19 2.60
C PHE A 274 -23.46 13.73 3.80
N LYS A 275 -24.59 13.10 4.17
CA LYS A 275 -25.30 13.44 5.40
C LYS A 275 -24.47 13.13 6.65
N ARG A 276 -23.69 12.03 6.63
CA ARG A 276 -22.83 11.61 7.76
C ARG A 276 -21.49 12.34 7.83
N LYS A 277 -21.05 12.91 6.70
CA LYS A 277 -19.78 13.63 6.55
C LYS A 277 -20.02 14.95 5.80
N PRO A 278 -20.59 15.96 6.48
CA PRO A 278 -20.88 17.25 5.87
C PRO A 278 -19.64 17.96 5.30
N GLU A 279 -18.46 17.69 5.89
CA GLU A 279 -17.17 18.20 5.43
C GLU A 279 -16.80 17.68 4.03
N ASP A 280 -17.16 16.46 3.68
CA ASP A 280 -16.92 15.92 2.34
C ASP A 280 -17.86 16.62 1.32
N ARG A 281 -19.12 16.81 1.68
CA ARG A 281 -20.10 17.52 0.86
C ARG A 281 -19.67 18.98 0.60
N ALA A 282 -19.28 19.70 1.62
CA ALA A 282 -18.82 21.08 1.49
C ALA A 282 -17.58 21.19 0.60
N ALA A 283 -16.66 20.20 0.70
CA ALA A 283 -15.42 20.21 -0.06
C ALA A 283 -15.59 19.93 -1.57
N VAL A 284 -16.69 19.31 -1.99
CA VAL A 284 -16.98 19.00 -3.41
C VAL A 284 -18.14 19.84 -3.98
N GLY A 285 -18.62 20.83 -3.22
CA GLY A 285 -19.63 21.77 -3.70
C GLY A 285 -20.98 21.14 -4.05
N ALA A 286 -21.38 20.08 -3.35
CA ALA A 286 -22.63 19.33 -3.59
C ALA A 286 -23.81 19.89 -2.79
#